data_e0ffffe0841537cf973ae1e1c0d00117
#
_entry.id   e0ffffe0841537cf973ae1e1c0d00117
#
_cell.length_a   1.000
_cell.length_b   1.000
_cell.length_c   1.000
_cell.angle_alpha   90.00
_cell.angle_beta   90.00
_cell.angle_gamma   90.00
#
_symmetry.space_group_name_H-M   'P 1'
#
loop_
_entity.id
_entity.type
_entity.pdbx_description
1 polymer ?
#
loop_
_entity_poly.entity_id
_entity_poly.type
_entity_poly.pdbx_seq_one_letter_code
_entity_poly.pdbx_strand_id
1 'polypeptide(L)'
;MPTQNLYDSITLAENIKIQAKARNVQLKDMFAELDLSKGTLSNLRLGKKISADSLARIADYLDCSMAFLMGRTVDPAVKRMNLTDDERQKVTDYLQFILSQRK
;
A
#
# COMPACT_ATOMS: atom_id res chain seq x y z
N MET A 1 9.46 12.93 23.90
CA MET A 1 9.34 12.98 22.44
C MET A 1 8.30 11.98 21.98
N PRO A 2 7.34 12.41 21.23
CA PRO A 2 6.34 11.46 20.78
C PRO A 2 6.97 10.39 19.90
N THR A 3 6.58 9.16 20.14
CA THR A 3 7.04 8.07 19.30
C THR A 3 6.50 8.26 17.91
N GLN A 4 7.38 8.40 16.96
CA GLN A 4 6.96 8.49 15.57
C GLN A 4 6.52 7.12 15.09
N ASN A 5 5.37 7.07 14.47
CA ASN A 5 4.93 5.85 13.83
C ASN A 5 5.80 5.58 12.62
N LEU A 6 6.16 4.33 12.41
CA LEU A 6 6.92 3.92 11.24
C LEU A 6 6.11 4.09 9.97
N TYR A 7 4.81 4.20 10.10
CA TYR A 7 3.91 4.41 8.98
C TYR A 7 2.66 5.13 9.46
N ASP A 8 1.97 5.74 8.53
CA ASP A 8 0.66 6.32 8.77
C ASP A 8 -0.41 5.28 8.42
N SER A 9 -1.24 4.93 9.39
CA SER A 9 -2.27 3.90 9.19
C SER A 9 -3.23 4.24 8.04
N ILE A 10 -3.58 5.51 7.90
CA ILE A 10 -4.46 5.95 6.83
C ILE A 10 -3.79 5.76 5.47
N THR A 11 -2.52 6.16 5.37
CA THR A 11 -1.74 5.97 4.15
C THR A 11 -1.61 4.49 3.82
N LEU A 12 -1.38 3.66 4.82
CA LEU A 12 -1.28 2.21 4.61
C LEU A 12 -2.59 1.66 4.04
N ALA A 13 -3.73 2.06 4.61
CA ALA A 13 -5.03 1.61 4.11
C ALA A 13 -5.24 2.02 2.65
N GLU A 14 -4.88 3.25 2.31
CA GLU A 14 -5.02 3.74 0.95
C GLU A 14 -4.09 2.99 -0.01
N ASN A 15 -2.86 2.72 0.40
CA ASN A 15 -1.90 1.99 -0.42
C ASN A 15 -2.37 0.56 -0.67
N ILE A 16 -2.95 -0.09 0.33
CA ILE A 16 -3.52 -1.41 0.17
C ILE A 16 -4.64 -1.38 -0.87
N LYS A 17 -5.53 -0.41 -0.78
CA LYS A 17 -6.62 -0.26 -1.75
C LYS A 17 -6.10 -0.01 -3.16
N ILE A 18 -5.15 0.89 -3.29
CA ILE A 18 -4.59 1.24 -4.59
C ILE A 18 -3.91 0.02 -5.21
N GLN A 19 -3.11 -0.70 -4.43
CA GLN A 19 -2.40 -1.85 -4.93
C GLN A 19 -3.36 -2.99 -5.30
N ALA A 20 -4.37 -3.22 -4.50
CA ALA A 20 -5.39 -4.23 -4.80
C ALA A 20 -6.09 -3.90 -6.11
N LYS A 21 -6.44 -2.64 -6.30
CA LYS A 21 -7.09 -2.20 -7.53
C LYS A 21 -6.16 -2.36 -8.74
N ALA A 22 -4.88 -2.02 -8.57
CA ALA A 22 -3.90 -2.17 -9.64
C ALA A 22 -3.70 -3.63 -10.04
N ARG A 23 -3.86 -4.55 -9.09
CA ARG A 23 -3.74 -6.00 -9.33
C ARG A 23 -5.06 -6.65 -9.68
N ASN A 24 -6.13 -5.86 -9.77
CA ASN A 24 -7.47 -6.37 -10.06
C ASN A 24 -7.93 -7.38 -8.98
N VAL A 25 -7.61 -7.09 -7.74
CA VAL A 25 -7.94 -7.92 -6.58
C VAL A 25 -9.08 -7.28 -5.82
N GLN A 26 -10.09 -8.08 -5.47
CA GLN A 26 -11.18 -7.65 -4.62
C GLN A 26 -10.72 -7.71 -3.16
N LEU A 27 -10.81 -6.60 -2.44
CA LEU A 27 -10.39 -6.55 -1.04
C LEU A 27 -11.13 -7.59 -0.20
N LYS A 28 -12.43 -7.72 -0.43
CA LYS A 28 -13.25 -8.68 0.28
C LYS A 28 -12.72 -10.09 0.13
N ASP A 29 -12.38 -10.47 -1.10
CA ASP A 29 -11.87 -11.80 -1.38
C ASP A 29 -10.48 -12.01 -0.78
N MET A 30 -9.63 -11.00 -0.86
CA MET A 30 -8.28 -11.06 -0.29
C MET A 30 -8.35 -11.29 1.22
N PHE A 31 -9.17 -10.50 1.92
CA PHE A 31 -9.27 -10.64 3.37
C PHE A 31 -9.86 -11.99 3.76
N ALA A 32 -10.81 -12.51 3.00
CA ALA A 32 -11.37 -13.84 3.24
C ALA A 32 -10.31 -14.92 3.08
N GLU A 33 -9.53 -14.86 2.02
CA GLU A 33 -8.47 -15.84 1.76
C GLU A 33 -7.36 -15.79 2.81
N LEU A 34 -7.04 -14.60 3.28
CA LEU A 34 -6.00 -14.41 4.29
C LEU A 34 -6.50 -14.61 5.72
N ASP A 35 -7.79 -14.92 5.86
CA ASP A 35 -8.43 -15.08 7.16
C ASP A 35 -8.29 -13.84 8.03
N LEU A 36 -8.45 -12.68 7.41
CA LEU A 36 -8.38 -11.40 8.10
C LEU A 36 -9.77 -10.81 8.28
N SER A 37 -9.91 -10.02 9.34
CA SER A 37 -11.17 -9.37 9.66
C SER A 37 -11.57 -8.38 8.56
N LYS A 38 -12.87 -8.31 8.26
CA LYS A 38 -13.41 -7.32 7.35
C LYS A 38 -13.17 -5.90 7.83
N GLY A 39 -12.99 -5.73 9.15
CA GLY A 39 -12.75 -4.43 9.74
C GLY A 39 -11.31 -3.95 9.67
N THR A 40 -10.41 -4.73 9.07
CA THR A 40 -8.99 -4.39 9.04
C THR A 40 -8.73 -3.00 8.43
N LEU A 41 -9.31 -2.72 7.27
CA LEU A 41 -9.14 -1.40 6.64
C LEU A 41 -9.80 -0.29 7.44
N SER A 42 -10.99 -0.54 7.96
CA SER A 42 -11.69 0.45 8.80
C SER A 42 -10.86 0.78 10.03
N ASN A 43 -10.26 -0.24 10.67
CA ASN A 43 -9.39 -0.02 11.82
C ASN A 43 -8.18 0.80 11.46
N LEU A 44 -7.56 0.55 10.31
CA LEU A 44 -6.44 1.35 9.86
C LEU A 44 -6.83 2.81 9.64
N ARG A 45 -8.00 3.05 9.08
CA ARG A 45 -8.48 4.42 8.88
C ARG A 45 -8.78 5.14 10.18
N LEU A 46 -9.07 4.38 11.24
CA LEU A 46 -9.27 4.93 12.57
C LEU A 46 -7.96 5.14 13.33
N GLY A 47 -6.82 4.87 12.69
CA GLY A 47 -5.53 5.03 13.30
C GLY A 47 -5.03 3.83 14.08
N LYS A 48 -5.75 2.72 14.04
CA LYS A 48 -5.31 1.49 14.70
C LYS A 48 -4.23 0.82 13.88
N LYS A 49 -3.35 0.11 14.57
CA LYS A 49 -2.23 -0.55 13.91
C LYS A 49 -2.60 -1.96 13.49
N ILE A 50 -1.95 -2.42 12.42
CA ILE A 50 -2.07 -3.78 11.95
C ILE A 50 -0.85 -4.57 12.43
N SER A 51 -1.02 -5.88 12.68
CA SER A 51 0.11 -6.72 13.05
C SER A 51 1.06 -6.90 11.87
N ALA A 52 2.34 -7.11 12.18
CA ALA A 52 3.33 -7.36 11.13
C ALA A 52 2.98 -8.61 10.32
N ASP A 53 2.47 -9.63 10.98
CA ASP A 53 2.07 -10.86 10.30
C ASP A 53 0.95 -10.62 9.28
N SER A 54 -0.08 -9.88 9.69
CA SER A 54 -1.19 -9.56 8.79
C SER A 54 -0.73 -8.71 7.62
N LEU A 55 0.12 -7.72 7.89
CA LEU A 55 0.65 -6.86 6.84
C LEU A 55 1.52 -7.65 5.86
N ALA A 56 2.35 -8.56 6.37
CA ALA A 56 3.17 -9.41 5.51
C ALA A 56 2.32 -10.27 4.59
N ARG A 57 1.23 -10.82 5.10
CA ARG A 57 0.32 -11.62 4.27
C ARG A 57 -0.33 -10.80 3.18
N ILE A 58 -0.74 -9.58 3.50
CA ILE A 58 -1.33 -8.67 2.51
C ILE A 58 -0.30 -8.32 1.44
N ALA A 59 0.92 -7.98 1.86
CA ALA A 59 1.98 -7.63 0.92
C ALA A 59 2.30 -8.79 -0.02
N ASP A 60 2.40 -9.99 0.53
CA ASP A 60 2.63 -11.20 -0.24
C ASP A 60 1.53 -11.44 -1.27
N TYR A 61 0.28 -11.30 -0.83
CA TYR A 61 -0.87 -11.49 -1.70
C TYR A 61 -0.87 -10.49 -2.86
N LEU A 62 -0.48 -9.25 -2.57
CA LEU A 62 -0.45 -8.18 -3.56
C LEU A 62 0.88 -8.11 -4.31
N ASP A 63 1.81 -9.03 -4.01
CA ASP A 63 3.11 -9.12 -4.67
C ASP A 63 3.87 -7.79 -4.59
N CYS A 64 3.93 -7.25 -3.38
CA CYS A 64 4.69 -6.02 -3.11
C CYS A 64 5.34 -6.13 -1.73
N SER A 65 6.22 -5.18 -1.41
CA SER A 65 6.89 -5.18 -0.12
C SER A 65 6.03 -4.49 0.94
N MET A 66 6.25 -4.86 2.20
CA MET A 66 5.61 -4.18 3.33
C MET A 66 6.01 -2.70 3.35
N ALA A 67 7.28 -2.42 3.08
CA ALA A 67 7.77 -1.04 3.05
C ALA A 67 7.05 -0.21 1.99
N PHE A 68 6.77 -0.80 0.85
CA PHE A 68 6.02 -0.12 -0.20
C PHE A 68 4.61 0.24 0.28
N LEU A 69 3.92 -0.72 0.91
CA LEU A 69 2.58 -0.46 1.44
C LEU A 69 2.59 0.61 2.52
N MET A 70 3.65 0.67 3.31
CA MET A 70 3.79 1.67 4.36
C MET A 70 4.18 3.06 3.83
N GLY A 71 4.45 3.16 2.52
CA GLY A 71 4.85 4.43 1.92
C GLY A 71 6.30 4.80 2.19
N ARG A 72 7.14 3.82 2.56
CA ARG A 72 8.53 4.08 2.95
C ARG A 72 9.54 3.87 1.82
N THR A 73 9.09 3.35 0.69
CA THR A 73 9.97 3.12 -0.44
C THR A 73 9.22 3.42 -1.73
N VAL A 74 9.96 3.68 -2.77
CA VAL A 74 9.39 3.86 -4.10
C VAL A 74 9.23 2.51 -4.78
N ASP A 75 8.45 2.49 -5.85
CA ASP A 75 8.31 1.30 -6.68
C ASP A 75 9.69 0.80 -7.10
N PRO A 76 10.00 -0.50 -6.96
CA PRO A 76 11.30 -1.03 -7.34
C PRO A 76 11.67 -0.75 -8.80
N ALA A 77 10.71 -0.73 -9.70
CA ALA A 77 10.98 -0.43 -11.10
C ALA A 77 11.49 0.99 -11.27
N VAL A 78 10.87 1.94 -10.57
CA VAL A 78 11.30 3.34 -10.58
C VAL A 78 12.71 3.48 -10.00
N LYS A 79 12.98 2.77 -8.91
CA LYS A 79 14.28 2.79 -8.27
C LYS A 79 15.38 2.26 -9.21
N ARG A 80 15.07 1.20 -9.97
CA ARG A 80 16.04 0.61 -10.91
C ARG A 80 16.36 1.52 -12.08
N MET A 81 15.46 2.44 -12.40
CA MET A 81 15.66 3.37 -13.49
C MET A 81 16.65 4.48 -13.16
N ASN A 82 17.11 4.53 -11.90
CA ASN A 82 18.11 5.49 -11.45
C ASN A 82 17.71 6.94 -11.76
N LEU A 83 16.45 7.25 -11.46
CA LEU A 83 15.88 8.55 -11.78
C LEU A 83 16.26 9.60 -10.73
N THR A 84 16.28 10.86 -11.15
CA THR A 84 16.37 11.98 -10.21
C THR A 84 15.08 12.08 -9.41
N ASP A 85 15.12 12.84 -8.30
CA ASP A 85 13.91 13.03 -7.47
C ASP A 85 12.77 13.63 -8.28
N ASP A 86 13.09 14.60 -9.14
CA ASP A 86 12.10 15.24 -10.01
C ASP A 86 11.46 14.22 -10.95
N GLU A 87 12.29 13.40 -11.57
CA GLU A 87 11.81 12.39 -12.49
C GLU A 87 10.98 11.32 -11.78
N ARG A 88 11.40 10.93 -10.58
CA ARG A 88 10.63 10.00 -9.77
C ARG A 88 9.25 10.54 -9.44
N GLN A 89 9.18 11.83 -9.11
CA GLN A 89 7.90 12.46 -8.80
C GLN A 89 6.99 12.46 -10.02
N LYS A 90 7.53 12.75 -11.19
CA LYS A 90 6.75 12.73 -12.43
C LYS A 90 6.22 11.34 -12.74
N VAL A 91 7.05 10.32 -12.56
CA VAL A 91 6.62 8.93 -12.79
C VAL A 91 5.53 8.55 -11.80
N THR A 92 5.71 8.91 -10.53
CA THR A 92 4.72 8.63 -9.49
C THR A 92 3.40 9.32 -9.82
N ASP A 93 3.43 10.58 -10.21
CA ASP A 93 2.23 11.33 -10.58
C ASP A 93 1.54 10.70 -11.78
N TYR A 94 2.30 10.28 -12.77
CA TYR A 94 1.76 9.62 -13.96
C TYR A 94 1.08 8.30 -13.60
N LEU A 95 1.71 7.50 -12.76
CA LEU A 95 1.13 6.23 -12.32
C LEU A 95 -0.15 6.46 -11.52
N GLN A 96 -0.16 7.45 -10.65
CA GLN A 96 -1.35 7.82 -9.90
C GLN A 96 -2.47 8.26 -10.82
N PHE A 97 -2.13 9.03 -11.84
CA PHE A 97 -3.09 9.47 -12.85
C PHE A 97 -3.71 8.28 -13.57
N ILE A 98 -2.90 7.32 -14.00
CA ILE A 98 -3.39 6.13 -14.67
C ILE A 98 -4.31 5.34 -13.75
N LEU A 99 -3.91 5.15 -12.50
CA LEU A 99 -4.72 4.39 -11.54
C LEU A 99 -6.05 5.09 -11.27
N SER A 100 -6.07 6.42 -11.25
CA SER A 100 -7.30 7.16 -11.03
C SER A 100 -8.26 7.07 -12.23
N GLN A 101 -7.77 6.76 -13.41
CA GLN A 101 -8.59 6.58 -14.60
C GLN A 101 -9.23 5.19 -14.66
N ARG A 102 -8.70 4.25 -13.91
CA ARG A 102 -9.25 2.90 -13.83
C ARG A 102 -10.36 2.87 -12.79
N LYS A 103 -11.51 2.46 -13.16
CA LYS A 103 -12.65 2.32 -12.25
C LYS A 103 -13.03 0.86 -12.10
#